data_c9cfacfb8e1160487471d246d74b799f
#
_entry.id   c9cfacfb8e1160487471d246d74b799f
#
_cell.length_a   1.000
_cell.length_b   1.000
_cell.length_c   1.000
_cell.angle_alpha   90.00
_cell.angle_beta   90.00
_cell.angle_gamma   90.00
#
_symmetry.space_group_name_H-M   'P 1'
#
loop_
_entity.id
_entity.type
_entity.pdbx_description
1 polymer ?
#
loop_
_entity_poly.entity_id
_entity_poly.type
_entity_poly.pdbx_seq_one_letter_code
_entity_poly.pdbx_strand_id
1 'polypeptide(L)'
;AGSFDRSEELEKNNYQSTVKVANACIETGSSLIAFSSTSVYGTQNDVVDENCSEEELQPQSPYATTKLKEEELITELCQNKGLQAIHCRFGTIFGASAGMRFHTAVNKFCWQAAMGQPITVWSTAYDQKRPYLDLIDASRSLEFIIRNNLFDGEIYNVLTENATVHHVVDIIKESVPDLRVEFV
;
A
#
# COMPACT_ATOMS: atom_id res chain seq x y z
N ALA A 1 9.58 4.02 -5.61
CA ALA A 1 10.66 3.15 -5.22
C ALA A 1 11.85 4.00 -4.88
N GLY A 2 11.96 4.30 -3.61
CA GLY A 2 13.14 5.00 -3.14
C GLY A 2 14.33 4.10 -3.29
N SER A 3 15.40 4.60 -3.86
CA SER A 3 16.68 3.98 -3.67
C SER A 3 16.99 4.01 -2.17
N PHE A 4 17.53 2.94 -1.62
CA PHE A 4 17.98 2.88 -0.24
C PHE A 4 18.95 4.02 0.13
N ASP A 5 19.60 4.62 -0.85
CA ASP A 5 20.59 5.70 -0.69
C ASP A 5 20.01 7.08 -0.32
N ARG A 6 18.69 7.28 -0.38
CA ARG A 6 18.01 8.52 0.00
C ARG A 6 16.90 8.31 1.04
N SER A 7 16.93 7.21 1.75
CA SER A 7 15.84 6.83 2.67
C SER A 7 15.57 7.89 3.74
N GLU A 8 16.61 8.42 4.38
CA GLU A 8 16.46 9.41 5.45
C GLU A 8 15.84 10.74 4.98
N GLU A 9 16.26 11.22 3.81
CA GLU A 9 15.71 12.45 3.23
C GLU A 9 14.26 12.26 2.78
N LEU A 10 13.96 11.11 2.17
CA LEU A 10 12.60 10.76 1.75
C LEU A 10 11.66 10.61 2.95
N GLU A 11 12.12 9.94 4.01
CA GLU A 11 11.37 9.80 5.26
C GLU A 11 11.06 11.15 5.89
N LYS A 12 12.10 11.99 6.01
CA LYS A 12 11.94 13.34 6.56
C LYS A 12 10.94 14.16 5.76
N ASN A 13 11.01 14.11 4.42
CA ASN A 13 10.10 14.84 3.54
C ASN A 13 8.67 14.30 3.62
N ASN A 14 8.47 12.99 3.62
CA ASN A 14 7.16 12.36 3.73
C ASN A 14 6.51 12.72 5.06
N TYR A 15 7.19 12.47 6.17
CA TYR A 15 6.68 12.77 7.51
C TYR A 15 6.37 14.28 7.68
N GLN A 16 7.28 15.16 7.27
CA GLN A 16 7.04 16.61 7.36
C GLN A 16 5.87 17.08 6.49
N SER A 17 5.67 16.45 5.34
CA SER A 17 4.52 16.75 4.49
C SER A 17 3.21 16.36 5.19
N THR A 18 3.18 15.18 5.81
CA THR A 18 2.03 14.72 6.59
C THR A 18 1.73 15.65 7.76
N VAL A 19 2.75 16.07 8.52
CA VAL A 19 2.60 17.07 9.60
C VAL A 19 1.96 18.36 9.10
N LYS A 20 2.45 18.90 7.98
CA LYS A 20 1.94 20.16 7.41
C LYS A 20 0.49 20.03 6.93
N VAL A 21 0.18 18.94 6.21
CA VAL A 21 -1.18 18.69 5.70
C VAL A 21 -2.15 18.50 6.85
N ALA A 22 -1.81 17.69 7.86
CA ALA A 22 -2.67 17.45 9.01
C ALA A 22 -2.96 18.75 9.79
N ASN A 23 -1.95 19.59 10.03
CA ASN A 23 -2.16 20.87 10.68
C ASN A 23 -3.04 21.83 9.83
N ALA A 24 -2.84 21.88 8.52
CA ALA A 24 -3.68 22.67 7.63
C ALA A 24 -5.14 22.18 7.64
N CYS A 25 -5.37 20.87 7.71
CA CYS A 25 -6.72 20.30 7.85
C CYS A 25 -7.38 20.73 9.17
N ILE A 26 -6.63 20.73 10.29
CA ILE A 26 -7.13 21.23 11.58
C ILE A 26 -7.51 22.71 11.46
N GLU A 27 -6.63 23.55 10.92
CA GLU A 27 -6.85 25.00 10.78
C GLU A 27 -8.04 25.35 9.90
N THR A 28 -8.29 24.55 8.86
CA THR A 28 -9.38 24.78 7.88
C THR A 28 -10.66 24.01 8.19
N GLY A 29 -10.64 23.10 9.16
CA GLY A 29 -11.77 22.18 9.41
C GLY A 29 -11.98 21.16 8.30
N SER A 30 -10.94 20.87 7.52
CA SER A 30 -11.01 19.88 6.42
C SER A 30 -10.76 18.48 6.94
N SER A 31 -11.41 17.48 6.34
CA SER A 31 -11.16 16.07 6.65
C SER A 31 -9.95 15.54 5.88
N LEU A 32 -9.26 14.53 6.43
CA LEU A 32 -8.04 13.94 5.89
C LEU A 32 -8.20 12.44 5.63
N ILE A 33 -7.96 12.00 4.41
CA ILE A 33 -7.73 10.57 4.11
C ILE A 33 -6.21 10.34 4.09
N ALA A 34 -5.70 9.67 5.10
CA ALA A 34 -4.29 9.36 5.24
C ALA A 34 -3.95 8.06 4.51
N PHE A 35 -3.05 8.14 3.53
CA PHE A 35 -2.60 6.99 2.75
C PHE A 35 -1.43 6.31 3.46
N SER A 36 -1.75 5.21 4.16
CA SER A 36 -0.78 4.29 4.73
C SER A 36 -0.56 3.08 3.80
N SER A 37 0.02 2.02 4.32
CA SER A 37 0.39 0.84 3.52
C SER A 37 0.35 -0.43 4.37
N THR A 38 -0.13 -1.52 3.81
CA THR A 38 -0.03 -2.85 4.43
C THR A 38 1.40 -3.33 4.64
N SER A 39 2.40 -2.63 4.09
CA SER A 39 3.83 -2.91 4.35
C SER A 39 4.23 -2.71 5.81
N VAL A 40 3.42 -2.03 6.62
CA VAL A 40 3.64 -1.85 8.07
C VAL A 40 3.59 -3.18 8.84
N TYR A 41 2.86 -4.15 8.33
CA TYR A 41 2.81 -5.50 8.93
C TYR A 41 4.10 -6.32 8.69
N GLY A 42 4.88 -5.98 7.67
CA GLY A 42 6.04 -6.76 7.27
C GLY A 42 5.68 -8.14 6.72
N THR A 43 6.52 -9.14 7.00
CA THR A 43 6.26 -10.55 6.63
C THR A 43 5.67 -11.27 7.83
N GLN A 44 4.46 -11.78 7.69
CA GLN A 44 3.73 -12.50 8.73
C GLN A 44 3.57 -13.97 8.35
N ASN A 45 3.50 -14.84 9.35
CA ASN A 45 3.19 -16.26 9.17
C ASN A 45 1.67 -16.51 9.20
N ASP A 46 0.95 -15.67 9.93
CA ASP A 46 -0.49 -15.75 10.12
C ASP A 46 -1.22 -14.54 9.50
N VAL A 47 -2.54 -14.59 9.52
CA VAL A 47 -3.38 -13.47 9.09
C VAL A 47 -3.35 -12.39 10.17
N VAL A 48 -2.99 -11.18 9.80
CA VAL A 48 -3.07 -9.99 10.64
C VAL A 48 -4.08 -9.01 10.07
N ASP A 49 -4.78 -8.32 10.96
CA ASP A 49 -5.74 -7.28 10.61
C ASP A 49 -5.44 -5.96 11.33
N GLU A 50 -6.33 -4.99 11.22
CA GLU A 50 -6.17 -3.66 11.80
C GLU A 50 -6.10 -3.66 13.34
N ASN A 51 -6.65 -4.69 13.98
CA ASN A 51 -6.70 -4.84 15.44
C ASN A 51 -5.47 -5.56 16.00
N CYS A 52 -4.46 -5.80 15.15
CA CYS A 52 -3.23 -6.45 15.58
C CYS A 52 -2.50 -5.64 16.67
N SER A 53 -1.73 -6.34 17.49
CA SER A 53 -0.90 -5.71 18.50
C SER A 53 0.26 -4.92 17.87
N GLU A 54 0.86 -4.00 18.63
CA GLU A 54 2.06 -3.27 18.17
C GLU A 54 3.22 -4.22 17.83
N GLU A 55 3.31 -5.39 18.50
CA GLU A 55 4.35 -6.39 18.26
C GLU A 55 4.21 -7.08 16.90
N GLU A 56 3.00 -7.09 16.33
CA GLU A 56 2.70 -7.62 15.00
C GLU A 56 2.98 -6.59 13.88
N LEU A 57 3.24 -5.33 14.23
CA LEU A 57 3.66 -4.29 13.30
C LEU A 57 5.18 -4.38 13.12
N GLN A 58 5.64 -5.04 12.06
CA GLN A 58 7.04 -5.34 11.79
C GLN A 58 7.52 -4.72 10.47
N PRO A 59 7.59 -3.37 10.39
CA PRO A 59 8.01 -2.69 9.17
C PRO A 59 9.44 -3.09 8.78
N GLN A 60 9.60 -3.55 7.54
CA GLN A 60 10.89 -4.05 7.01
C GLN A 60 11.58 -3.04 6.09
N SER A 61 11.08 -1.82 6.03
CA SER A 61 11.68 -0.77 5.20
C SER A 61 11.52 0.60 5.86
N PRO A 62 12.43 1.55 5.56
CA PRO A 62 12.30 2.93 6.01
C PRO A 62 10.95 3.54 5.67
N TYR A 63 10.42 3.25 4.47
CA TYR A 63 9.08 3.68 4.06
C TYR A 63 7.98 3.17 5.00
N ALA A 64 7.98 1.87 5.33
CA ALA A 64 6.97 1.28 6.22
C ALA A 64 7.07 1.87 7.64
N THR A 65 8.29 2.07 8.14
CA THR A 65 8.51 2.75 9.43
C THR A 65 7.97 4.18 9.43
N THR A 66 8.17 4.92 8.34
CA THR A 66 7.62 6.28 8.21
C THR A 66 6.10 6.25 8.20
N LYS A 67 5.49 5.28 7.53
CA LYS A 67 4.02 5.16 7.51
C LYS A 67 3.43 4.90 8.90
N LEU A 68 4.06 4.08 9.73
CA LEU A 68 3.64 3.91 11.13
C LEU A 68 3.73 5.22 11.91
N LYS A 69 4.85 5.94 11.82
CA LYS A 69 4.99 7.25 12.49
C LYS A 69 3.93 8.27 12.03
N GLU A 70 3.54 8.23 10.76
CA GLU A 70 2.47 9.07 10.23
C GLU A 70 1.10 8.67 10.80
N GLU A 71 0.82 7.36 10.94
CA GLU A 71 -0.40 6.86 11.59
C GLU A 71 -0.47 7.31 13.05
N GLU A 72 0.60 7.12 13.82
CA GLU A 72 0.69 7.55 15.23
C GLU A 72 0.41 9.05 15.38
N LEU A 73 1.08 9.89 14.56
CA LEU A 73 0.88 11.34 14.55
C LEU A 73 -0.58 11.72 14.28
N ILE A 74 -1.18 11.17 13.23
CA ILE A 74 -2.55 11.53 12.84
C ILE A 74 -3.54 11.05 13.90
N THR A 75 -3.36 9.85 14.46
CA THR A 75 -4.17 9.34 15.56
C THR A 75 -4.10 10.27 16.78
N GLU A 76 -2.90 10.73 17.16
CA GLU A 76 -2.72 11.71 18.24
C GLU A 76 -3.46 13.02 17.93
N LEU A 77 -3.39 13.52 16.71
CA LEU A 77 -4.07 14.73 16.29
C LEU A 77 -5.61 14.57 16.26
N CYS A 78 -6.12 13.40 15.90
CA CYS A 78 -7.55 13.08 16.03
C CYS A 78 -8.01 13.16 17.48
N GLN A 79 -7.28 12.52 18.40
CA GLN A 79 -7.64 12.47 19.81
C GLN A 79 -7.51 13.81 20.53
N ASN A 80 -6.42 14.56 20.27
CA ASN A 80 -6.05 15.72 21.04
C ASN A 80 -6.46 17.07 20.41
N LYS A 81 -6.66 17.11 19.08
CA LYS A 81 -6.97 18.33 18.34
C LYS A 81 -8.22 18.25 17.47
N GLY A 82 -8.94 17.15 17.52
CA GLY A 82 -10.21 16.98 16.80
C GLY A 82 -10.04 16.90 15.28
N LEU A 83 -8.87 16.47 14.78
CA LEU A 83 -8.68 16.20 13.35
C LEU A 83 -9.67 15.12 12.91
N GLN A 84 -10.46 15.40 11.90
CA GLN A 84 -11.29 14.39 11.25
C GLN A 84 -10.45 13.66 10.21
N ALA A 85 -10.04 12.44 10.49
CA ALA A 85 -9.21 11.66 9.59
C ALA A 85 -9.63 10.19 9.55
N ILE A 86 -9.14 9.49 8.53
CA ILE A 86 -9.21 8.04 8.37
C ILE A 86 -7.87 7.56 7.83
N HIS A 87 -7.39 6.41 8.30
CA HIS A 87 -6.18 5.80 7.80
C HIS A 87 -6.51 4.65 6.85
N CYS A 88 -5.94 4.65 5.66
CA CYS A 88 -6.10 3.58 4.68
C CYS A 88 -4.74 2.87 4.48
N ARG A 89 -4.58 1.65 5.01
CA ARG A 89 -3.45 0.77 4.72
C ARG A 89 -3.70 0.09 3.38
N PHE A 90 -3.22 0.72 2.32
CA PHE A 90 -3.39 0.17 0.96
C PHE A 90 -2.48 -1.03 0.70
N GLY A 91 -3.04 -2.06 0.07
CA GLY A 91 -2.30 -3.13 -0.58
C GLY A 91 -1.46 -2.63 -1.74
N THR A 92 -0.70 -3.51 -2.38
CA THR A 92 0.07 -3.16 -3.57
C THR A 92 -0.87 -2.80 -4.72
N ILE A 93 -0.93 -1.51 -5.05
CA ILE A 93 -1.83 -1.02 -6.10
C ILE A 93 -1.35 -1.47 -7.49
N PHE A 94 -2.27 -2.02 -8.27
CA PHE A 94 -2.09 -2.38 -9.66
C PHE A 94 -3.25 -1.86 -10.53
N GLY A 95 -3.04 -1.84 -11.83
CA GLY A 95 -4.06 -1.42 -12.80
C GLY A 95 -3.52 -0.42 -13.81
N ALA A 96 -4.24 -0.27 -14.93
CA ALA A 96 -3.86 0.62 -16.01
C ALA A 96 -4.23 2.07 -15.71
N SER A 97 -3.26 2.97 -15.83
CA SER A 97 -3.47 4.41 -15.69
C SER A 97 -2.36 5.20 -16.40
N ALA A 98 -2.57 6.50 -16.58
CA ALA A 98 -1.54 7.39 -17.12
C ALA A 98 -0.28 7.45 -16.22
N GLY A 99 -0.44 7.23 -14.91
CA GLY A 99 0.64 7.20 -13.92
C GLY A 99 1.10 5.79 -13.54
N MET A 100 0.77 4.77 -14.35
CA MET A 100 1.12 3.38 -14.08
C MET A 100 2.62 3.20 -13.86
N ARG A 101 2.96 2.45 -12.80
CA ARG A 101 4.34 2.14 -12.46
C ARG A 101 4.67 0.69 -12.78
N PHE A 102 5.75 0.47 -13.53
CA PHE A 102 6.18 -0.86 -13.97
C PHE A 102 7.18 -1.56 -13.03
N HIS A 103 7.36 -1.06 -11.82
CA HIS A 103 8.23 -1.69 -10.83
C HIS A 103 7.46 -2.47 -9.74
N THR A 104 6.13 -2.33 -9.69
CA THR A 104 5.27 -3.15 -8.83
C THR A 104 4.96 -4.49 -9.50
N ALA A 105 4.85 -5.56 -8.74
CA ALA A 105 4.80 -6.93 -9.24
C ALA A 105 3.81 -7.14 -10.39
N VAL A 106 2.52 -6.93 -10.17
CA VAL A 106 1.48 -7.20 -11.18
C VAL A 106 1.71 -6.39 -12.45
N ASN A 107 1.90 -5.07 -12.31
CA ASN A 107 2.11 -4.20 -13.47
C ASN A 107 3.38 -4.57 -14.26
N LYS A 108 4.48 -4.90 -13.54
CA LYS A 108 5.72 -5.36 -14.15
C LYS A 108 5.52 -6.65 -14.93
N PHE A 109 4.84 -7.62 -14.34
CA PHE A 109 4.63 -8.93 -14.95
C PHE A 109 3.74 -8.84 -16.18
N CYS A 110 2.63 -8.10 -16.10
CA CYS A 110 1.78 -7.85 -17.26
C CYS A 110 2.54 -7.15 -18.39
N TRP A 111 3.38 -6.17 -18.07
CA TRP A 111 4.21 -5.49 -19.07
C TRP A 111 5.23 -6.44 -19.70
N GLN A 112 5.94 -7.23 -18.89
CA GLN A 112 6.91 -8.22 -19.40
C GLN A 112 6.22 -9.23 -20.32
N ALA A 113 5.09 -9.77 -19.91
CA ALA A 113 4.29 -10.68 -20.70
C ALA A 113 3.85 -10.08 -22.05
N ALA A 114 3.31 -8.85 -22.03
CA ALA A 114 2.88 -8.14 -23.23
C ALA A 114 4.03 -7.85 -24.21
N MET A 115 5.26 -7.66 -23.68
CA MET A 115 6.46 -7.45 -24.49
C MET A 115 7.17 -8.75 -24.93
N GLY A 116 6.57 -9.92 -24.64
CA GLY A 116 7.17 -11.23 -24.94
C GLY A 116 8.44 -11.53 -24.11
N GLN A 117 8.65 -10.79 -23.02
CA GLN A 117 9.77 -11.00 -22.11
C GLN A 117 9.41 -12.01 -21.02
N PRO A 118 10.37 -12.78 -20.50
CA PRO A 118 10.12 -13.66 -19.38
C PRO A 118 9.78 -12.84 -18.12
N ILE A 119 8.86 -13.35 -17.32
CA ILE A 119 8.60 -12.81 -15.97
C ILE A 119 9.72 -13.26 -15.05
N THR A 120 10.38 -12.31 -14.40
CA THR A 120 11.43 -12.58 -13.43
C THR A 120 10.86 -12.56 -12.00
N VAL A 121 10.92 -13.67 -11.31
CA VAL A 121 10.35 -13.87 -9.96
C VAL A 121 11.42 -14.32 -8.99
N TRP A 122 11.42 -13.74 -7.79
CA TRP A 122 12.22 -14.26 -6.68
C TRP A 122 11.60 -15.56 -6.17
N SER A 123 12.38 -16.63 -6.19
CA SER A 123 11.93 -17.96 -5.75
C SER A 123 11.34 -17.95 -4.33
N THR A 124 11.94 -17.17 -3.42
CA THR A 124 11.47 -17.01 -2.03
C THR A 124 10.12 -16.30 -1.89
N ALA A 125 9.70 -15.52 -2.89
CA ALA A 125 8.47 -14.75 -2.86
C ALA A 125 7.31 -15.42 -3.61
N TYR A 126 7.56 -16.52 -4.32
CA TYR A 126 6.61 -17.11 -5.27
C TYR A 126 5.30 -17.56 -4.62
N ASP A 127 5.38 -18.20 -3.47
CA ASP A 127 4.23 -18.72 -2.73
C ASP A 127 3.82 -17.84 -1.54
N GLN A 128 4.46 -16.69 -1.36
CA GLN A 128 4.07 -15.74 -0.32
C GLN A 128 2.79 -15.01 -0.71
N LYS A 129 1.78 -15.02 0.16
CA LYS A 129 0.59 -14.19 0.00
C LYS A 129 0.93 -12.72 0.21
N ARG A 130 0.42 -11.88 -0.66
CA ARG A 130 0.57 -10.42 -0.60
C ARG A 130 -0.79 -9.75 -0.83
N PRO A 131 -1.08 -8.65 -0.15
CA PRO A 131 -2.28 -7.87 -0.40
C PRO A 131 -2.12 -7.07 -1.70
N TYR A 132 -3.02 -7.29 -2.64
CA TYR A 132 -3.12 -6.53 -3.88
C TYR A 132 -4.39 -5.70 -3.89
N LEU A 133 -4.29 -4.50 -4.46
CA LEU A 133 -5.38 -3.56 -4.57
C LEU A 133 -5.54 -3.10 -6.02
N ASP A 134 -6.68 -3.42 -6.64
CA ASP A 134 -7.02 -2.88 -7.95
C ASP A 134 -7.25 -1.36 -7.86
N LEU A 135 -6.80 -0.62 -8.86
CA LEU A 135 -6.93 0.83 -8.90
C LEU A 135 -8.38 1.31 -8.90
N ILE A 136 -9.30 0.52 -9.48
CA ILE A 136 -10.73 0.82 -9.46
C ILE A 136 -11.27 0.66 -8.05
N ASP A 137 -10.89 -0.41 -7.33
CA ASP A 137 -11.31 -0.62 -5.96
C ASP A 137 -10.70 0.42 -5.00
N ALA A 138 -9.44 0.84 -5.24
CA ALA A 138 -8.87 1.98 -4.53
C ALA A 138 -9.72 3.24 -4.72
N SER A 139 -10.15 3.53 -5.95
CA SER A 139 -10.99 4.69 -6.25
C SER A 139 -12.38 4.57 -5.60
N ARG A 140 -12.98 3.38 -5.62
CA ARG A 140 -14.27 3.10 -4.97
C ARG A 140 -14.21 3.24 -3.46
N SER A 141 -13.10 2.80 -2.83
CA SER A 141 -12.94 2.96 -1.38
C SER A 141 -12.87 4.43 -0.98
N LEU A 142 -12.15 5.27 -1.73
CA LEU A 142 -12.10 6.71 -1.49
C LEU A 142 -13.48 7.36 -1.67
N GLU A 143 -14.20 7.01 -2.73
CA GLU A 143 -15.56 7.49 -2.95
C GLU A 143 -16.50 7.08 -1.81
N PHE A 144 -16.41 5.84 -1.34
CA PHE A 144 -17.19 5.33 -0.22
C PHE A 144 -16.92 6.10 1.08
N ILE A 145 -15.66 6.34 1.42
CA ILE A 145 -15.24 7.12 2.58
C ILE A 145 -15.86 8.52 2.54
N ILE A 146 -15.72 9.21 1.40
CA ILE A 146 -16.21 10.58 1.24
C ILE A 146 -17.73 10.63 1.33
N ARG A 147 -18.45 9.76 0.60
CA ARG A 147 -19.91 9.73 0.56
C ARG A 147 -20.56 9.40 1.91
N ASN A 148 -19.90 8.60 2.72
CA ASN A 148 -20.41 8.20 4.04
C ASN A 148 -19.83 9.03 5.19
N ASN A 149 -19.02 10.05 4.88
CA ASN A 149 -18.34 10.89 5.88
C ASN A 149 -17.60 10.05 6.94
N LEU A 150 -16.88 9.03 6.49
CA LEU A 150 -16.19 8.08 7.35
C LEU A 150 -14.80 8.63 7.74
N PHE A 151 -14.78 9.52 8.74
CA PHE A 151 -13.58 10.14 9.28
C PHE A 151 -13.55 9.95 10.79
N ASP A 152 -13.51 8.69 11.21
CA ASP A 152 -13.65 8.22 12.58
C ASP A 152 -12.33 8.13 13.36
N GLY A 153 -11.20 8.42 12.70
CA GLY A 153 -9.87 8.32 13.28
C GLY A 153 -9.28 6.89 13.22
N GLU A 154 -10.03 5.93 12.70
CA GLU A 154 -9.68 4.52 12.70
C GLU A 154 -8.78 4.14 11.50
N ILE A 155 -8.22 2.93 11.56
CA ILE A 155 -7.35 2.35 10.53
C ILE A 155 -8.11 1.26 9.79
N TYR A 156 -8.04 1.27 8.46
CA TYR A 156 -8.67 0.28 7.59
C TYR A 156 -7.68 -0.28 6.58
N ASN A 157 -7.63 -1.60 6.46
CA ASN A 157 -6.97 -2.26 5.34
C ASN A 157 -7.80 -2.12 4.07
N VAL A 158 -7.19 -1.64 3.02
CA VAL A 158 -7.83 -1.49 1.71
C VAL A 158 -7.10 -2.36 0.69
N LEU A 159 -7.74 -3.44 0.29
CA LEU A 159 -7.20 -4.41 -0.66
C LEU A 159 -8.34 -5.06 -1.47
N THR A 160 -8.04 -5.52 -2.67
CA THR A 160 -8.97 -6.34 -3.46
C THR A 160 -8.88 -7.79 -3.01
N GLU A 161 -7.66 -8.33 -2.92
CA GLU A 161 -7.44 -9.71 -2.48
C GLU A 161 -6.02 -9.95 -1.98
N ASN A 162 -5.87 -11.06 -1.23
CA ASN A 162 -4.57 -11.62 -0.88
C ASN A 162 -4.23 -12.75 -1.85
N ALA A 163 -3.23 -12.55 -2.70
CA ALA A 163 -2.81 -13.52 -3.69
C ALA A 163 -1.31 -13.83 -3.59
N THR A 164 -0.89 -14.99 -4.08
CA THR A 164 0.53 -15.32 -4.28
C THR A 164 1.01 -14.79 -5.63
N VAL A 165 2.32 -14.63 -5.78
CA VAL A 165 2.93 -14.35 -7.08
C VAL A 165 2.62 -15.48 -8.08
N HIS A 166 2.59 -16.74 -7.60
CA HIS A 166 2.18 -17.90 -8.36
C HIS A 166 0.80 -17.69 -8.99
N HIS A 167 -0.20 -17.34 -8.19
CA HIS A 167 -1.57 -17.11 -8.67
C HIS A 167 -1.63 -15.97 -9.71
N VAL A 168 -0.91 -14.88 -9.49
CA VAL A 168 -0.81 -13.78 -10.46
C VAL A 168 -0.23 -14.27 -11.80
N VAL A 169 0.84 -15.08 -11.75
CA VAL A 169 1.47 -15.64 -12.95
C VAL A 169 0.50 -16.54 -13.70
N ASP A 170 -0.28 -17.37 -13.00
CA ASP A 170 -1.26 -18.27 -13.63
C ASP A 170 -2.37 -17.50 -14.34
N ILE A 171 -2.89 -16.43 -13.73
CA ILE A 171 -3.86 -15.54 -14.39
C ILE A 171 -3.26 -14.93 -15.68
N ILE A 172 -2.01 -14.49 -15.64
CA ILE A 172 -1.35 -13.91 -16.82
C ILE A 172 -1.20 -14.98 -17.93
N LYS A 173 -0.90 -16.24 -17.57
CA LYS A 173 -0.78 -17.34 -18.53
C LYS A 173 -2.09 -17.64 -19.26
N GLU A 174 -3.26 -17.37 -18.66
CA GLU A 174 -4.55 -17.53 -19.36
C GLU A 174 -4.63 -16.65 -20.61
N SER A 175 -4.00 -15.44 -20.56
CA SER A 175 -3.96 -14.51 -21.69
C SER A 175 -2.70 -14.66 -22.55
N VAL A 176 -1.61 -15.20 -21.99
CA VAL A 176 -0.31 -15.38 -22.66
C VAL A 176 0.18 -16.81 -22.38
N PRO A 177 -0.35 -17.84 -23.11
CA PRO A 177 -0.04 -19.26 -22.84
C PRO A 177 1.44 -19.62 -22.91
N ASP A 178 2.21 -18.95 -23.80
CA ASP A 178 3.63 -19.19 -23.99
C ASP A 178 4.53 -18.39 -23.03
N LEU A 179 3.95 -17.84 -21.96
CA LEU A 179 4.65 -17.06 -20.96
C LEU A 179 5.78 -17.87 -20.31
N ARG A 180 6.98 -17.31 -20.36
CA ARG A 180 8.15 -17.87 -19.67
C ARG A 180 8.32 -17.22 -18.30
N VAL A 181 8.69 -18.03 -17.31
CA VAL A 181 8.98 -17.57 -15.95
C VAL A 181 10.41 -17.93 -15.61
N GLU A 182 11.18 -16.98 -15.17
CA GLU A 182 12.57 -17.15 -14.71
C GLU A 182 12.65 -16.88 -13.21
N PHE A 183 13.21 -17.81 -12.47
CA PHE A 183 13.42 -17.69 -11.05
C PHE A 183 14.84 -17.17 -10.75
N VAL A 184 14.92 -16.23 -9.80
CA VAL A 184 16.17 -15.63 -9.32
C VAL A 184 16.24 -15.71 -7.80
#